data_2337adc45414987163196259295ff188
#
_entry.id   2337adc45414987163196259295ff188
#
_cell.length_a   1.000
_cell.length_b   1.000
_cell.length_c   1.000
_cell.angle_alpha   90.00
_cell.angle_beta   90.00
_cell.angle_gamma   90.00
#
_symmetry.space_group_name_H-M   'P 1'
#
loop_
_entity.id
_entity.type
_entity.pdbx_description
1 polymer ?
#
loop_
_entity_poly.entity_id
_entity_poly.type
_entity_poly.pdbx_seq_one_letter_code
_entity_poly.pdbx_strand_id
1 'polypeptide(L)'
;ALFEKIGAIAEKNEIAYVAEGSNMDDLGDYRPGLQAVAELGVKSPLREAGLTKAEIRELSKEMGLSTWEKPSFACLASRFVYGETISKEKLIMVENAEQLLLEHGFRQFRVRMHERMARIEVMPEEFLKLLQEEVREDIVKQFKQFGFTYVTMDLTGYRMGSMNETL
;
A
#
# COMPACT_ATOMS: atom_id res chain seq x y z
N ALA A 1 -14.72 -12.53 2.72
CA ALA A 1 -13.57 -13.33 2.23
C ALA A 1 -12.37 -13.34 3.18
N LEU A 2 -11.64 -12.20 3.44
CA LEU A 2 -10.44 -12.23 4.29
C LEU A 2 -10.81 -12.49 5.77
N PHE A 3 -11.66 -11.66 6.35
CA PHE A 3 -12.05 -11.77 7.75
C PHE A 3 -12.84 -13.04 8.07
N GLU A 4 -13.59 -13.61 7.13
CA GLU A 4 -14.21 -14.95 7.29
C GLU A 4 -13.15 -16.04 7.48
N LYS A 5 -12.07 -16.01 6.67
CA LYS A 5 -10.96 -16.97 6.81
C LYS A 5 -10.21 -16.76 8.12
N ILE A 6 -9.97 -15.52 8.52
CA ILE A 6 -9.33 -15.19 9.80
C ILE A 6 -10.21 -15.63 10.96
N GLY A 7 -11.53 -15.40 10.89
CA GLY A 7 -12.49 -15.84 11.88
C GLY A 7 -12.49 -17.37 12.05
N ALA A 8 -12.49 -18.12 10.95
CA ALA A 8 -12.39 -19.59 11.01
C ALA A 8 -11.07 -20.09 11.64
N ILE A 9 -9.96 -19.36 11.41
CA ILE A 9 -8.67 -19.66 12.05
C ILE A 9 -8.73 -19.33 13.55
N ALA A 10 -9.34 -18.21 13.91
CA ALA A 10 -9.51 -17.80 15.30
C ALA A 10 -10.33 -18.82 16.08
N GLU A 11 -11.48 -19.22 15.53
CA GLU A 11 -12.34 -20.26 16.12
C GLU A 11 -11.59 -21.58 16.32
N LYS A 12 -10.88 -22.05 15.30
CA LYS A 12 -10.07 -23.29 15.37
C LYS A 12 -8.98 -23.24 16.46
N ASN A 13 -8.46 -22.05 16.77
CA ASN A 13 -7.40 -21.86 17.76
C ASN A 13 -7.90 -21.28 19.09
N GLU A 14 -9.22 -21.30 19.32
CA GLU A 14 -9.86 -20.80 20.55
C GLU A 14 -9.50 -19.32 20.86
N ILE A 15 -9.28 -18.52 19.82
CA ILE A 15 -8.99 -17.07 19.93
C ILE A 15 -10.33 -16.34 20.06
N ALA A 16 -10.53 -15.63 21.16
CA ALA A 16 -11.80 -15.00 21.49
C ALA A 16 -12.16 -13.80 20.57
N TYR A 17 -11.17 -13.07 20.07
CA TYR A 17 -11.40 -11.87 19.28
C TYR A 17 -10.42 -11.75 18.12
N VAL A 18 -10.93 -11.24 16.99
CA VAL A 18 -10.12 -10.74 15.87
C VAL A 18 -10.14 -9.22 15.95
N ALA A 19 -8.98 -8.58 15.87
CA ALA A 19 -8.85 -7.13 15.85
C ALA A 19 -8.15 -6.65 14.58
N GLU A 20 -8.45 -5.41 14.19
CA GLU A 20 -7.81 -4.74 13.05
C GLU A 20 -7.37 -3.33 13.45
N GLY A 21 -6.57 -2.66 12.60
CA GLY A 21 -5.84 -1.44 12.95
C GLY A 21 -6.48 -0.13 12.46
N SER A 22 -7.78 -0.10 12.13
CA SER A 22 -8.45 1.16 11.76
C SER A 22 -8.42 2.17 12.90
N ASN A 23 -8.32 3.44 12.55
CA ASN A 23 -8.25 4.58 13.46
C ASN A 23 -9.28 5.66 13.05
N MET A 24 -9.30 6.80 13.72
CA MET A 24 -10.28 7.86 13.47
C MET A 24 -10.19 8.47 12.08
N ASP A 25 -8.99 8.57 11.50
CA ASP A 25 -8.79 9.16 10.17
C ASP A 25 -9.39 8.29 9.05
N ASP A 26 -9.64 7.00 9.32
CA ASP A 26 -10.24 6.07 8.36
C ASP A 26 -11.76 6.29 8.16
N LEU A 27 -12.41 7.06 9.02
CA LEU A 27 -13.86 7.32 8.93
C LEU A 27 -14.24 8.26 7.78
N GLY A 28 -13.28 9.06 7.28
CA GLY A 28 -13.50 10.00 6.17
C GLY A 28 -13.23 9.41 4.78
N ASP A 29 -12.81 8.16 4.70
CA ASP A 29 -12.41 7.51 3.44
C ASP A 29 -13.44 6.48 2.97
N TYR A 30 -13.62 6.36 1.65
CA TYR A 30 -14.47 5.31 1.07
C TYR A 30 -13.79 3.94 1.23
N ARG A 31 -14.19 3.21 2.27
CA ARG A 31 -13.63 1.88 2.60
C ARG A 31 -14.73 0.82 2.72
N PRO A 32 -15.09 0.15 1.62
CA PRO A 32 -16.06 -0.95 1.64
C PRO A 32 -15.73 -2.05 2.65
N GLY A 33 -14.45 -2.20 3.01
CA GLY A 33 -13.97 -3.16 4.01
C GLY A 33 -14.48 -2.88 5.43
N LEU A 34 -14.82 -1.63 5.79
CA LEU A 34 -15.34 -1.29 7.12
C LEU A 34 -16.71 -1.93 7.39
N GLN A 35 -17.53 -2.09 6.35
CA GLN A 35 -18.79 -2.81 6.46
C GLN A 35 -18.56 -4.29 6.84
N ALA A 36 -17.62 -4.95 6.17
CA ALA A 36 -17.26 -6.34 6.46
C ALA A 36 -16.68 -6.51 7.89
N VAL A 37 -15.91 -5.52 8.38
CA VAL A 37 -15.40 -5.49 9.77
C VAL A 37 -16.56 -5.49 10.76
N ALA A 38 -17.57 -4.65 10.54
CA ALA A 38 -18.74 -4.54 11.41
C ALA A 38 -19.61 -5.82 11.36
N GLU A 39 -19.90 -6.35 10.16
CA GLU A 39 -20.72 -7.54 9.96
C GLU A 39 -20.12 -8.80 10.58
N LEU A 40 -18.79 -8.93 10.61
CA LEU A 40 -18.07 -10.08 11.11
C LEU A 40 -17.59 -9.93 12.57
N GLY A 41 -18.00 -8.87 13.25
CA GLY A 41 -17.68 -8.63 14.67
C GLY A 41 -16.20 -8.42 14.97
N VAL A 42 -15.42 -8.02 13.95
CA VAL A 42 -14.01 -7.67 14.11
C VAL A 42 -13.88 -6.39 14.92
N LYS A 43 -12.99 -6.36 15.92
CA LYS A 43 -12.79 -5.22 16.80
C LYS A 43 -11.83 -4.21 16.19
N SER A 44 -12.09 -2.93 16.39
CA SER A 44 -11.22 -1.82 15.96
C SER A 44 -10.76 -1.02 17.18
N PRO A 45 -9.87 -1.55 18.04
CA PRO A 45 -9.59 -0.97 19.36
C PRO A 45 -9.01 0.44 19.28
N LEU A 46 -8.21 0.76 18.28
CA LEU A 46 -7.65 2.12 18.12
C LEU A 46 -8.75 3.14 17.78
N ARG A 47 -9.69 2.75 16.91
CA ARG A 47 -10.85 3.57 16.57
C ARG A 47 -11.83 3.69 17.74
N GLU A 48 -12.08 2.60 18.46
CA GLU A 48 -12.93 2.58 19.65
C GLU A 48 -12.35 3.48 20.77
N ALA A 49 -11.02 3.57 20.85
CA ALA A 49 -10.32 4.50 21.75
C ALA A 49 -10.29 5.95 21.24
N GLY A 50 -10.82 6.22 20.05
CA GLY A 50 -10.85 7.56 19.46
C GLY A 50 -9.50 8.07 18.95
N LEU A 51 -8.53 7.19 18.71
CA LEU A 51 -7.17 7.58 18.36
C LEU A 51 -7.05 7.94 16.87
N THR A 52 -6.41 9.07 16.60
CA THR A 52 -5.96 9.48 15.28
C THR A 52 -4.61 8.82 14.94
N LYS A 53 -4.24 8.82 13.65
CA LYS A 53 -2.96 8.29 13.22
C LYS A 53 -1.76 9.04 13.80
N ALA A 54 -1.89 10.35 14.01
CA ALA A 54 -0.85 11.16 14.65
C ALA A 54 -0.61 10.71 16.08
N GLU A 55 -1.67 10.58 16.88
CA GLU A 55 -1.60 10.11 18.27
C GLU A 55 -1.06 8.68 18.38
N ILE A 56 -1.49 7.78 17.48
CA ILE A 56 -0.96 6.41 17.44
C ILE A 56 0.55 6.41 17.20
N ARG A 57 1.07 7.28 16.32
CA ARG A 57 2.52 7.41 16.07
C ARG A 57 3.26 7.94 17.28
N GLU A 58 2.71 8.94 17.95
CA GLU A 58 3.30 9.51 19.16
C GLU A 58 3.37 8.47 20.28
N LEU A 59 2.26 7.79 20.58
CA LEU A 59 2.22 6.70 21.56
C LEU A 59 3.16 5.54 21.19
N SER A 60 3.21 5.17 19.92
CA SER A 60 4.13 4.13 19.43
C SER A 60 5.59 4.52 19.65
N LYS A 61 5.94 5.79 19.47
CA LYS A 61 7.28 6.33 19.74
C LYS A 61 7.61 6.29 21.23
N GLU A 62 6.67 6.73 22.07
CA GLU A 62 6.83 6.68 23.54
C GLU A 62 7.01 5.24 24.03
N MET A 63 6.31 4.28 23.42
CA MET A 63 6.43 2.86 23.72
C MET A 63 7.69 2.21 23.14
N GLY A 64 8.53 2.95 22.40
CA GLY A 64 9.74 2.44 21.75
C GLY A 64 9.50 1.48 20.59
N LEU A 65 8.30 1.49 19.97
CA LEU A 65 7.99 0.66 18.82
C LEU A 65 8.67 1.21 17.57
N SER A 66 9.51 0.41 16.91
CA SER A 66 10.25 0.83 15.69
C SER A 66 9.33 1.16 14.48
N THR A 67 8.04 0.88 14.59
CA THR A 67 7.06 1.12 13.53
C THR A 67 6.51 2.54 13.48
N TRP A 68 6.80 3.39 14.46
CA TRP A 68 6.25 4.75 14.57
C TRP A 68 6.63 5.64 13.37
N GLU A 69 7.83 5.45 12.81
CA GLU A 69 8.31 6.19 11.63
C GLU A 69 7.84 5.63 10.28
N LYS A 70 7.30 4.40 10.26
CA LYS A 70 6.96 3.76 9.00
C LYS A 70 5.97 4.59 8.19
N PRO A 71 6.25 4.87 6.90
CA PRO A 71 5.28 5.47 6.00
C PRO A 71 4.07 4.54 5.86
N SER A 72 2.91 5.14 5.53
CA SER A 72 1.70 4.37 5.25
C SER A 72 1.83 3.68 3.91
N PHE A 73 2.13 2.40 3.92
CA PHE A 73 2.02 1.56 2.73
C PHE A 73 0.62 0.96 2.67
N ALA A 74 -0.16 1.39 1.69
CA ALA A 74 -1.37 0.69 1.34
C ALA A 74 -1.03 -0.70 0.78
N CYS A 75 -1.98 -1.65 0.86
CA CYS A 75 -1.86 -3.00 0.30
C CYS A 75 -1.40 -2.97 -1.17
N LEU A 76 -0.53 -3.89 -1.58
CA LEU A 76 -0.08 -4.01 -2.98
C LEU A 76 -1.24 -4.14 -3.97
N ALA A 77 -2.37 -4.70 -3.56
CA ALA A 77 -3.58 -4.75 -4.38
C ALA A 77 -4.07 -3.38 -4.86
N SER A 78 -3.76 -2.30 -4.11
CA SER A 78 -4.11 -0.94 -4.50
C SER A 78 -3.28 -0.39 -5.67
N ARG A 79 -2.26 -1.13 -6.15
CA ARG A 79 -1.45 -0.76 -7.31
C ARG A 79 -2.11 -1.11 -8.64
N PHE A 80 -3.18 -1.89 -8.61
CA PHE A 80 -3.90 -2.35 -9.79
C PHE A 80 -5.07 -1.44 -10.10
N VAL A 81 -5.29 -1.16 -11.38
CA VAL A 81 -6.47 -0.40 -11.83
C VAL A 81 -7.75 -1.18 -11.56
N TYR A 82 -8.85 -0.46 -11.34
CA TYR A 82 -10.16 -1.09 -11.12
C TYR A 82 -10.54 -1.99 -12.30
N GLY A 83 -11.01 -3.21 -11.99
CA GLY A 83 -11.39 -4.22 -12.98
C GLY A 83 -10.23 -5.11 -13.46
N GLU A 84 -8.98 -4.80 -13.11
CA GLU A 84 -7.86 -5.65 -13.46
C GLU A 84 -7.79 -6.89 -12.53
N THR A 85 -7.53 -8.06 -13.14
CA THR A 85 -7.32 -9.30 -12.37
C THR A 85 -5.97 -9.26 -11.65
N ILE A 86 -6.01 -9.39 -10.34
CA ILE A 86 -4.82 -9.48 -9.49
C ILE A 86 -4.37 -10.94 -9.46
N SER A 87 -3.16 -11.23 -9.94
CA SER A 87 -2.53 -12.54 -9.83
C SER A 87 -1.29 -12.48 -8.94
N LYS A 88 -0.84 -13.66 -8.49
CA LYS A 88 0.39 -13.76 -7.68
C LYS A 88 1.61 -13.24 -8.44
N GLU A 89 1.70 -13.56 -9.73
CA GLU A 89 2.79 -13.11 -10.60
C GLU A 89 2.83 -11.58 -10.70
N LYS A 90 1.67 -10.95 -10.93
CA LYS A 90 1.55 -9.50 -11.00
C LYS A 90 1.90 -8.81 -9.68
N LEU A 91 1.50 -9.41 -8.54
CA LEU A 91 1.88 -8.89 -7.22
C LEU A 91 3.38 -8.93 -7.01
N ILE A 92 4.06 -10.02 -7.38
CA ILE A 92 5.52 -10.15 -7.31
C ILE A 92 6.21 -9.12 -8.22
N MET A 93 5.68 -8.89 -9.42
CA MET A 93 6.22 -7.87 -10.33
C MET A 93 6.22 -6.48 -9.68
N VAL A 94 5.09 -6.10 -9.10
CA VAL A 94 4.94 -4.79 -8.42
C VAL A 94 5.79 -4.71 -7.16
N GLU A 95 5.85 -5.78 -6.36
CA GLU A 95 6.66 -5.87 -5.16
C GLU A 95 8.15 -5.65 -5.48
N ASN A 96 8.69 -6.39 -6.45
CA ASN A 96 10.08 -6.25 -6.90
C ASN A 96 10.36 -4.84 -7.44
N ALA A 97 9.43 -4.26 -8.18
CA ALA A 97 9.56 -2.92 -8.72
C ALA A 97 9.59 -1.85 -7.61
N GLU A 98 8.71 -1.94 -6.62
CA GLU A 98 8.69 -1.03 -5.47
C GLU A 98 9.94 -1.24 -4.58
N GLN A 99 10.41 -2.49 -4.42
CA GLN A 99 11.64 -2.79 -3.69
C GLN A 99 12.87 -2.16 -4.36
N LEU A 100 12.98 -2.24 -5.68
CA LEU A 100 14.07 -1.60 -6.43
C LEU A 100 14.06 -0.07 -6.25
N LEU A 101 12.90 0.57 -6.28
CA LEU A 101 12.80 2.01 -6.00
C LEU A 101 13.28 2.35 -4.58
N LEU A 102 12.94 1.51 -3.60
CA LEU A 102 13.40 1.67 -2.22
C LEU A 102 14.94 1.55 -2.14
N GLU A 103 15.55 0.59 -2.85
CA GLU A 103 17.00 0.38 -2.90
C GLU A 103 17.72 1.58 -3.56
N HIS A 104 17.11 2.20 -4.57
CA HIS A 104 17.56 3.47 -5.11
C HIS A 104 17.34 4.67 -4.18
N GLY A 105 16.77 4.45 -2.98
CA GLY A 105 16.57 5.47 -1.94
C GLY A 105 15.41 6.43 -2.21
N PHE A 106 14.42 6.03 -3.01
CA PHE A 106 13.13 6.73 -3.06
C PHE A 106 12.36 6.44 -1.77
N ARG A 107 11.66 7.43 -1.22
CA ARG A 107 10.97 7.30 0.08
C ARG A 107 9.47 7.16 -0.05
N GLN A 108 8.86 7.97 -0.91
CA GLN A 108 7.41 7.99 -1.12
C GLN A 108 7.12 7.77 -2.60
N PHE A 109 6.66 6.58 -2.91
CA PHE A 109 6.46 6.15 -4.29
C PHE A 109 5.33 5.13 -4.41
N ARG A 110 4.88 4.89 -5.63
CA ARG A 110 4.03 3.77 -6.01
C ARG A 110 4.40 3.32 -7.42
N VAL A 111 4.28 2.02 -7.67
CA VAL A 111 4.33 1.46 -9.01
C VAL A 111 2.93 0.95 -9.34
N ARG A 112 2.19 1.73 -10.14
CA ARG A 112 0.86 1.34 -10.60
C ARG A 112 0.99 0.42 -11.80
N MET A 113 0.19 -0.64 -11.79
CA MET A 113 0.16 -1.61 -12.87
C MET A 113 -1.06 -1.40 -13.76
N HIS A 114 -0.82 -1.23 -15.06
CA HIS A 114 -1.83 -1.19 -16.11
C HIS A 114 -1.46 -2.31 -17.09
N GLU A 115 -2.09 -3.47 -16.96
CA GLU A 115 -1.71 -4.70 -17.67
C GLU A 115 -0.25 -5.09 -17.46
N ARG A 116 0.65 -4.71 -18.38
CA ARG A 116 2.12 -4.89 -18.30
C ARG A 116 2.88 -3.58 -18.39
N MET A 117 2.21 -2.47 -18.16
CA MET A 117 2.84 -1.16 -18.05
C MET A 117 3.01 -0.78 -16.58
N ALA A 118 4.23 -0.42 -16.20
CA ALA A 118 4.51 0.20 -14.91
C ALA A 118 4.36 1.72 -15.05
N ARG A 119 3.51 2.33 -14.21
CA ARG A 119 3.44 3.77 -14.04
C ARG A 119 4.04 4.13 -12.68
N ILE A 120 5.22 4.71 -12.70
CA ILE A 120 5.97 5.10 -11.50
C ILE A 120 5.47 6.46 -11.02
N GLU A 121 5.03 6.51 -9.78
CA GLU A 121 4.68 7.74 -9.05
C GLU A 121 5.76 7.95 -7.97
N VAL A 122 6.55 9.00 -8.06
CA VAL A 122 7.48 9.47 -7.01
C VAL A 122 7.12 10.89 -6.63
N MET A 123 7.67 11.40 -5.55
CA MET A 123 7.49 12.81 -5.18
C MET A 123 8.07 13.72 -6.28
N PRO A 124 7.44 14.87 -6.60
CA PRO A 124 7.92 15.78 -7.63
C PRO A 124 9.37 16.20 -7.43
N GLU A 125 9.82 16.33 -6.19
CA GLU A 125 11.20 16.68 -5.82
C GLU A 125 12.21 15.59 -6.23
N GLU A 126 11.72 14.35 -6.42
CA GLU A 126 12.55 13.20 -6.79
C GLU A 126 12.56 12.90 -8.30
N PHE A 127 11.84 13.70 -9.13
CA PHE A 127 11.81 13.51 -10.58
C PHE A 127 13.19 13.56 -11.22
N LEU A 128 14.00 14.54 -10.85
CA LEU A 128 15.36 14.66 -11.39
C LEU A 128 16.22 13.45 -11.02
N LYS A 129 16.04 12.88 -9.83
CA LYS A 129 16.72 11.66 -9.41
C LYS A 129 16.30 10.47 -10.27
N LEU A 130 14.99 10.31 -10.53
CA LEU A 130 14.47 9.22 -11.37
C LEU A 130 14.97 9.32 -12.82
N LEU A 131 15.20 10.54 -13.32
CA LEU A 131 15.65 10.81 -14.68
C LEU A 131 17.17 10.77 -14.86
N GLN A 132 17.96 10.65 -13.79
CA GLN A 132 19.40 10.43 -13.91
C GLN A 132 19.66 9.18 -14.74
N GLU A 133 20.61 9.25 -15.66
CA GLU A 133 20.86 8.21 -16.67
C GLU A 133 21.03 6.84 -16.04
N GLU A 134 21.95 6.72 -15.07
CA GLU A 134 22.24 5.46 -14.39
C GLU A 134 21.02 4.86 -13.66
N VAL A 135 20.26 5.70 -12.94
CA VAL A 135 19.06 5.29 -12.20
C VAL A 135 17.97 4.83 -13.17
N ARG A 136 17.71 5.65 -14.20
CA ARG A 136 16.69 5.37 -15.22
C ARG A 136 16.98 4.07 -15.97
N GLU A 137 18.24 3.88 -16.40
CA GLU A 137 18.64 2.69 -17.18
C GLU A 137 18.52 1.42 -16.34
N ASP A 138 18.96 1.44 -15.09
CA ASP A 138 18.81 0.30 -14.19
C ASP A 138 17.35 -0.01 -13.93
N ILE A 139 16.52 0.97 -13.58
CA ILE A 139 15.08 0.79 -13.37
C ILE A 139 14.41 0.19 -14.61
N VAL A 140 14.66 0.73 -15.78
CA VAL A 140 14.07 0.19 -17.03
C VAL A 140 14.50 -1.23 -17.28
N LYS A 141 15.79 -1.54 -17.11
CA LYS A 141 16.33 -2.88 -17.29
C LYS A 141 15.71 -3.88 -16.33
N GLN A 142 15.71 -3.58 -15.05
CA GLN A 142 15.17 -4.46 -14.01
C GLN A 142 13.65 -4.65 -14.13
N PHE A 143 12.88 -3.58 -14.35
CA PHE A 143 11.44 -3.69 -14.53
C PHE A 143 11.06 -4.57 -15.71
N LYS A 144 11.82 -4.50 -16.82
CA LYS A 144 11.62 -5.43 -17.96
C LYS A 144 11.90 -6.87 -17.57
N GLN A 145 12.92 -7.13 -16.74
CA GLN A 145 13.19 -8.47 -16.22
C GLN A 145 12.07 -8.97 -15.28
N PHE A 146 11.43 -8.07 -14.52
CA PHE A 146 10.27 -8.41 -13.68
C PHE A 146 9.01 -8.72 -14.51
N GLY A 147 9.00 -8.41 -15.83
CA GLY A 147 7.93 -8.74 -16.77
C GLY A 147 7.11 -7.54 -17.26
N PHE A 148 7.49 -6.30 -16.92
CA PHE A 148 6.87 -5.11 -17.51
C PHE A 148 7.32 -4.90 -18.95
N THR A 149 6.37 -4.53 -19.82
CA THR A 149 6.66 -4.17 -21.21
C THR A 149 7.07 -2.71 -21.34
N TYR A 150 6.36 -1.84 -20.62
CA TYR A 150 6.60 -0.40 -20.60
C TYR A 150 6.85 0.09 -19.19
N VAL A 151 7.79 1.02 -19.06
CA VAL A 151 8.12 1.71 -17.81
C VAL A 151 7.88 3.19 -18.05
N THR A 152 6.96 3.79 -17.31
CA THR A 152 6.52 5.19 -17.48
C THR A 152 6.56 5.90 -16.15
N MET A 153 6.62 7.23 -16.18
CA MET A 153 6.52 8.09 -15.02
C MET A 153 5.20 8.86 -15.07
N ASP A 154 4.51 8.96 -13.95
CA ASP A 154 3.39 9.89 -13.79
C ASP A 154 3.94 11.31 -13.58
N LEU A 155 3.66 12.21 -14.52
CA LEU A 155 4.15 13.59 -14.46
C LEU A 155 3.51 14.42 -13.34
N THR A 156 2.40 13.97 -12.77
CA THR A 156 1.79 14.61 -11.61
C THR A 156 2.46 14.17 -10.31
N GLY A 157 3.17 13.04 -10.34
CA GLY A 157 3.86 12.47 -9.20
C GLY A 157 2.95 11.72 -8.23
N TYR A 158 3.52 11.36 -7.08
CA TYR A 158 2.79 10.66 -6.03
C TYR A 158 1.71 11.54 -5.41
N ARG A 159 0.50 10.98 -5.30
CA ARG A 159 -0.63 11.58 -4.58
C ARG A 159 -1.54 10.50 -4.00
N MET A 160 -2.11 10.79 -2.82
CA MET A 160 -3.12 9.90 -2.25
C MET A 160 -4.35 9.85 -3.15
N GLY A 161 -4.92 8.66 -3.33
CA GLY A 161 -6.15 8.49 -4.10
C GLY A 161 -6.00 8.57 -5.62
N SER A 162 -4.78 8.62 -6.19
CA SER A 162 -4.58 8.70 -7.65
C SER A 162 -5.33 7.61 -8.44
N MET A 163 -5.60 6.46 -7.84
CA MET A 163 -6.38 5.38 -8.48
C MET A 163 -7.89 5.66 -8.51
N ASN A 164 -8.38 6.56 -7.65
CA ASN A 164 -9.81 6.91 -7.60
C ASN A 164 -10.20 7.94 -8.67
N GLU A 165 -9.22 8.54 -9.36
CA GLU A 165 -9.46 9.50 -10.45
C GLU A 165 -10.15 8.86 -11.67
N THR A 166 -10.17 7.52 -11.73
CA THR A 166 -10.84 6.76 -12.79
C THR A 166 -12.23 6.26 -12.42
N LEU A 167 -12.73 6.59 -11.22
CA LEU A 167 -14.08 6.31 -10.74
C LEU A 167 -14.99 7.50 -11.04
#